data_707dda91e26e57dd32032539b7f2269e
#
_entry.id   707dda91e26e57dd32032539b7f2269e
#
_cell.length_a   1.000
_cell.length_b   1.000
_cell.length_c   1.000
_cell.angle_alpha   90.00
_cell.angle_beta   90.00
_cell.angle_gamma   90.00
#
_symmetry.space_group_name_H-M   'P 1'
#
loop_
_entity.id
_entity.type
_entity.pdbx_description
1 polymer ?
#
loop_
_entity_poly.entity_id
_entity_poly.type
_entity_poly.pdbx_seq_one_letter_code
_entity_poly.pdbx_strand_id
1 'polypeptide(L)'
;VNVVNEPAILVGCVLAVCLGILFGNANELNAFKQNVKSISAEHFKDKKSKVISFKPWQYSVAASVAVLVGLFIFMQNPNFEEYNQHENAYFTERGAVDNSLKLAQDAFNAKKYKEAIIPFELVLKENESPEIQLFYAISLLEDNQFQKAEIQLMDLKLGNSVFKNKAIWYLALSKLKQKEYKSCKEILNSMPKDYEDYERVQELLNE
;
A
#
# COMPACT_ATOMS: atom_id res chain seq x y z
N VAL A 1 -3.51 -3.13 41.58
CA VAL A 1 -4.40 -2.01 41.21
C VAL A 1 -4.96 -2.33 39.83
N ASN A 2 -6.20 -2.90 39.82
CA ASN A 2 -6.86 -3.27 38.57
C ASN A 2 -7.38 -1.98 37.86
N VAL A 3 -6.81 -1.63 36.73
CA VAL A 3 -7.36 -0.63 35.81
C VAL A 3 -8.56 -1.28 35.13
N VAL A 4 -9.76 -1.01 35.62
CA VAL A 4 -11.01 -1.41 34.96
C VAL A 4 -11.18 -0.52 33.75
N ASN A 5 -11.18 -1.13 32.59
CA ASN A 5 -11.23 -0.52 31.26
C ASN A 5 -12.62 0.13 31.06
N GLU A 6 -12.74 1.47 31.24
CA GLU A 6 -14.00 2.23 31.08
C GLU A 6 -14.74 2.00 29.75
N PRO A 7 -14.08 1.77 28.58
CA PRO A 7 -14.81 1.50 27.34
C PRO A 7 -15.55 0.16 27.34
N ALA A 8 -15.10 -0.83 28.09
CA ALA A 8 -15.78 -2.13 28.17
C ALA A 8 -17.14 -2.06 28.88
N ILE A 9 -17.27 -1.18 29.88
CA ILE A 9 -18.53 -0.99 30.62
C ILE A 9 -19.55 -0.23 29.75
N LEU A 10 -19.12 0.75 28.96
CA LEU A 10 -19.98 1.48 28.02
C LEU A 10 -20.50 0.59 26.89
N VAL A 11 -19.67 -0.27 26.34
CA VAL A 11 -20.07 -1.25 25.31
C VAL A 11 -21.04 -2.28 25.88
N GLY A 12 -20.83 -2.74 27.11
CA GLY A 12 -21.74 -3.65 27.80
C GLY A 12 -23.13 -3.03 28.03
N CYS A 13 -23.20 -1.75 28.43
CA CYS A 13 -24.47 -1.04 28.63
C CYS A 13 -25.23 -0.83 27.32
N VAL A 14 -24.55 -0.50 26.21
CA VAL A 14 -25.17 -0.31 24.89
C VAL A 14 -25.71 -1.64 24.36
N LEU A 15 -24.97 -2.75 24.51
CA LEU A 15 -25.43 -4.08 24.10
C LEU A 15 -26.63 -4.55 24.90
N ALA A 16 -26.69 -4.31 26.24
CA ALA A 16 -27.82 -4.66 27.08
C ALA A 16 -29.08 -3.85 26.72
N VAL A 17 -28.95 -2.57 26.37
CA VAL A 17 -30.06 -1.75 25.91
C VAL A 17 -30.58 -2.21 24.54
N CYS A 18 -29.70 -2.58 23.62
CA CYS A 18 -30.09 -3.14 22.33
C CYS A 18 -30.81 -4.49 22.46
N LEU A 19 -30.38 -5.36 23.38
CA LEU A 19 -31.04 -6.65 23.67
C LEU A 19 -32.41 -6.44 24.32
N GLY A 20 -32.57 -5.47 25.23
CA GLY A 20 -33.85 -5.14 25.85
C GLY A 20 -34.90 -4.61 24.86
N ILE A 21 -34.47 -3.91 23.79
CA ILE A 21 -35.35 -3.46 22.71
C ILE A 21 -35.82 -4.63 21.84
N LEU A 22 -35.02 -5.68 21.70
CA LEU A 22 -35.33 -6.88 20.90
C LEU A 22 -36.30 -7.83 21.61
N PHE A 23 -36.35 -7.85 22.97
CA PHE A 23 -37.16 -8.80 23.75
C PHE A 23 -38.44 -8.24 24.38
N GLY A 24 -38.83 -6.99 24.11
CA GLY A 24 -40.25 -6.52 24.18
C GLY A 24 -40.93 -6.50 25.55
N ASN A 25 -40.25 -6.57 26.71
CA ASN A 25 -40.90 -6.48 28.02
C ASN A 25 -40.57 -5.19 28.77
N ALA A 26 -41.45 -4.18 28.65
CA ALA A 26 -41.25 -2.86 29.23
C ALA A 26 -41.02 -2.85 30.74
N ASN A 27 -41.57 -3.83 31.46
CA ASN A 27 -41.43 -3.92 32.92
C ASN A 27 -40.04 -4.40 33.33
N GLU A 28 -39.46 -5.35 32.62
CA GLU A 28 -38.09 -5.83 32.89
C GLU A 28 -37.05 -4.78 32.51
N LEU A 29 -37.31 -4.03 31.46
CA LEU A 29 -36.42 -2.91 31.03
C LEU A 29 -36.40 -1.80 32.08
N ASN A 30 -37.54 -1.49 32.71
CA ASN A 30 -37.61 -0.50 33.78
C ASN A 30 -36.94 -0.96 35.07
N ALA A 31 -37.11 -2.24 35.44
CA ALA A 31 -36.42 -2.85 36.59
C ALA A 31 -34.89 -2.87 36.35
N PHE A 32 -34.46 -3.21 35.15
CA PHE A 32 -33.04 -3.15 34.78
C PHE A 32 -32.46 -1.73 34.82
N LYS A 33 -33.20 -0.74 34.31
CA LYS A 33 -32.79 0.68 34.39
C LYS A 33 -32.67 1.17 35.85
N GLN A 34 -33.56 0.74 36.73
CA GLN A 34 -33.48 1.11 38.15
C GLN A 34 -32.30 0.42 38.84
N ASN A 35 -32.03 -0.83 38.55
CA ASN A 35 -30.88 -1.56 39.10
C ASN A 35 -29.55 -0.96 38.60
N VAL A 36 -29.43 -0.65 37.33
CA VAL A 36 -28.23 0.03 36.77
C VAL A 36 -28.04 1.40 37.40
N LYS A 37 -29.12 2.13 37.61
CA LYS A 37 -29.06 3.46 38.24
C LYS A 37 -28.68 3.40 39.74
N SER A 38 -29.12 2.40 40.46
CA SER A 38 -28.73 2.19 41.86
C SER A 38 -27.27 1.74 41.98
N ILE A 39 -26.83 0.80 41.16
CA ILE A 39 -25.43 0.33 41.12
C ILE A 39 -24.48 1.47 40.71
N SER A 40 -24.87 2.27 39.70
CA SER A 40 -24.06 3.41 39.29
C SER A 40 -23.99 4.47 40.37
N ALA A 41 -25.10 4.76 41.09
CA ALA A 41 -25.13 5.74 42.17
C ALA A 41 -24.31 5.30 43.39
N GLU A 42 -24.19 4.02 43.63
CA GLU A 42 -23.41 3.44 44.74
C GLU A 42 -21.90 3.40 44.38
N HIS A 43 -21.58 3.05 43.16
CA HIS A 43 -20.16 2.95 42.70
C HIS A 43 -19.48 4.28 42.40
N PHE A 44 -20.24 5.31 42.03
CA PHE A 44 -19.71 6.61 41.67
C PHE A 44 -19.83 7.67 42.76
N LYS A 45 -20.35 7.34 43.97
CA LYS A 45 -20.50 8.30 45.05
C LYS A 45 -19.19 8.93 45.59
N ASP A 46 -18.04 8.29 45.36
CA ASP A 46 -16.79 8.70 45.99
C ASP A 46 -15.63 9.06 45.04
N LYS A 47 -15.84 9.03 43.75
CA LYS A 47 -14.82 9.49 42.79
C LYS A 47 -15.27 10.77 42.10
N LYS A 48 -14.94 11.93 42.72
CA LYS A 48 -14.85 13.17 41.92
C LYS A 48 -13.84 12.92 40.80
N SER A 49 -14.32 12.54 39.65
CA SER A 49 -13.50 12.47 38.46
C SER A 49 -12.90 13.87 38.26
N LYS A 50 -11.58 13.98 38.38
CA LYS A 50 -10.88 15.20 37.96
C LYS A 50 -11.11 15.31 36.46
N VAL A 51 -12.09 16.09 36.06
CA VAL A 51 -12.24 16.50 34.67
C VAL A 51 -11.00 17.29 34.32
N ILE A 52 -10.08 16.70 33.62
CA ILE A 52 -8.89 17.40 33.11
C ILE A 52 -9.43 18.31 32.00
N SER A 53 -9.69 19.56 32.37
CA SER A 53 -10.05 20.60 31.40
C SER A 53 -8.77 21.01 30.65
N PHE A 54 -8.61 20.49 29.44
CA PHE A 54 -7.54 20.94 28.56
C PHE A 54 -7.82 22.33 28.05
N LYS A 55 -6.87 23.25 28.27
CA LYS A 55 -6.95 24.61 27.72
C LYS A 55 -6.89 24.53 26.19
N PRO A 56 -7.64 25.40 25.45
CA PRO A 56 -7.67 25.35 23.98
C PRO A 56 -6.27 25.38 23.31
N TRP A 57 -5.30 26.03 23.89
CA TRP A 57 -3.90 26.02 23.45
C TRP A 57 -3.30 24.59 23.44
N GLN A 58 -3.64 23.71 24.40
CA GLN A 58 -3.09 22.35 24.48
C GLN A 58 -3.53 21.48 23.31
N TYR A 59 -4.73 21.74 22.76
CA TYR A 59 -5.17 21.10 21.53
C TYR A 59 -4.37 21.56 20.31
N SER A 60 -3.99 22.83 20.24
CA SER A 60 -3.17 23.35 19.13
C SER A 60 -1.76 22.77 19.16
N VAL A 61 -1.16 22.58 20.33
CA VAL A 61 0.14 21.93 20.50
C VAL A 61 0.03 20.44 20.13
N ALA A 62 -0.99 19.73 20.60
CA ALA A 62 -1.20 18.33 20.26
C ALA A 62 -1.40 18.13 18.73
N ALA A 63 -2.18 19.02 18.10
CA ALA A 63 -2.40 18.98 16.66
C ALA A 63 -1.09 19.24 15.88
N SER A 64 -0.27 20.20 16.30
CA SER A 64 1.02 20.46 15.64
C SER A 64 2.00 19.29 15.78
N VAL A 65 2.06 18.65 16.94
CA VAL A 65 2.88 17.43 17.13
C VAL A 65 2.37 16.28 16.26
N ALA A 66 1.06 16.07 16.18
CA ALA A 66 0.48 15.04 15.34
C ALA A 66 0.80 15.26 13.84
N VAL A 67 0.74 16.52 13.39
CA VAL A 67 1.14 16.89 12.02
C VAL A 67 2.63 16.64 11.79
N LEU A 68 3.49 17.02 12.72
CA LEU A 68 4.93 16.79 12.59
C LEU A 68 5.28 15.30 12.58
N VAL A 69 4.66 14.50 13.45
CA VAL A 69 4.83 13.04 13.46
C VAL A 69 4.31 12.41 12.17
N GLY A 70 3.15 12.89 11.69
CA GLY A 70 2.60 12.42 10.40
C GLY A 70 3.52 12.75 9.21
N LEU A 71 4.08 13.96 9.17
CA LEU A 71 5.07 14.35 8.16
C LEU A 71 6.36 13.54 8.27
N PHE A 72 6.86 13.31 9.50
CA PHE A 72 8.04 12.51 9.73
C PHE A 72 7.88 11.07 9.24
N ILE A 73 6.75 10.42 9.56
CA ILE A 73 6.43 9.06 9.06
C ILE A 73 6.29 9.06 7.54
N PHE A 74 5.67 10.10 6.97
CA PHE A 74 5.51 10.22 5.52
C PHE A 74 6.85 10.36 4.79
N MET A 75 7.82 11.08 5.39
CA MET A 75 9.17 11.27 4.82
C MET A 75 10.07 10.04 4.96
N GLN A 76 9.73 9.07 5.82
CA GLN A 76 10.50 7.84 6.00
C GLN A 76 10.11 6.71 5.03
N ASN A 77 9.02 6.86 4.28
CA ASN A 77 8.62 5.82 3.35
C ASN A 77 9.44 5.93 2.05
N PRO A 78 9.97 4.81 1.53
CA PRO A 78 10.73 4.78 0.29
C PRO A 78 9.90 5.32 -0.88
N ASN A 79 10.54 6.15 -1.71
CA ASN A 79 9.88 6.78 -2.84
C ASN A 79 10.14 5.96 -4.12
N PHE A 80 9.08 5.57 -4.82
CA PHE A 80 9.17 4.85 -6.10
C PHE A 80 10.10 5.54 -7.11
N GLU A 81 10.02 6.87 -7.24
CA GLU A 81 10.80 7.63 -8.22
C GLU A 81 12.32 7.53 -7.99
N GLU A 82 12.77 7.32 -6.75
CA GLU A 82 14.16 7.18 -6.39
C GLU A 82 14.74 5.86 -6.90
N TYR A 83 13.94 4.79 -6.82
CA TYR A 83 14.33 3.44 -7.20
C TYR A 83 13.99 3.10 -8.65
N ASN A 84 13.09 3.85 -9.28
CA ASN A 84 12.63 3.62 -10.65
C ASN A 84 13.56 4.25 -11.70
N GLN A 85 14.80 3.79 -11.71
CA GLN A 85 15.77 4.16 -12.73
C GLN A 85 15.85 3.04 -13.76
N HIS A 86 15.46 3.34 -14.99
CA HIS A 86 15.59 2.42 -16.12
C HIS A 86 16.40 3.04 -17.24
N GLU A 87 17.08 2.18 -17.97
CA GLU A 87 17.86 2.54 -19.16
C GLU A 87 16.91 2.90 -20.31
N ASN A 88 17.44 3.65 -21.27
CA ASN A 88 16.75 3.87 -22.53
C ASN A 88 16.60 2.54 -23.29
N ALA A 89 15.47 2.37 -23.97
CA ALA A 89 15.26 1.24 -24.84
C ALA A 89 16.08 1.39 -26.14
N TYR A 90 16.83 0.34 -26.49
CA TYR A 90 17.57 0.26 -27.75
C TYR A 90 17.36 -1.13 -28.38
N PHE A 91 16.50 -1.21 -29.37
CA PHE A 91 16.22 -2.45 -30.06
C PHE A 91 16.89 -2.51 -31.42
N THR A 92 17.44 -3.66 -31.76
CA THR A 92 18.00 -3.89 -33.09
C THR A 92 16.88 -4.24 -34.06
N GLU A 93 16.66 -3.36 -35.05
CA GLU A 93 15.62 -3.52 -36.05
C GLU A 93 15.93 -4.71 -36.99
N ARG A 94 14.97 -5.62 -37.16
CA ARG A 94 15.04 -6.75 -38.10
C ARG A 94 13.66 -6.99 -38.73
N GLY A 95 13.36 -6.35 -39.87
CA GLY A 95 12.21 -6.67 -40.72
C GLY A 95 11.00 -5.74 -40.60
N ALA A 96 9.83 -6.17 -41.09
CA ALA A 96 8.64 -5.34 -41.28
C ALA A 96 7.94 -4.83 -39.98
N VAL A 97 8.34 -5.32 -38.80
CA VAL A 97 7.85 -4.87 -37.48
C VAL A 97 8.47 -3.53 -37.06
N ASP A 98 9.37 -3.02 -37.87
CA ASP A 98 10.24 -1.86 -37.60
C ASP A 98 9.52 -0.61 -37.13
N ASN A 99 8.40 -0.24 -37.78
CA ASN A 99 7.74 1.03 -37.46
C ASN A 99 7.11 1.02 -36.07
N SER A 100 6.46 -0.08 -35.67
CA SER A 100 5.83 -0.16 -34.34
C SER A 100 6.89 -0.26 -33.24
N LEU A 101 7.99 -1.01 -33.48
CA LEU A 101 9.09 -1.12 -32.52
C LEU A 101 9.79 0.22 -32.33
N LYS A 102 10.06 0.93 -33.42
CA LYS A 102 10.62 2.28 -33.36
C LYS A 102 9.72 3.27 -32.64
N LEU A 103 8.41 3.27 -32.95
CA LEU A 103 7.44 4.12 -32.25
C LEU A 103 7.40 3.81 -30.75
N ALA A 104 7.42 2.52 -30.36
CA ALA A 104 7.47 2.10 -28.96
C ALA A 104 8.73 2.61 -28.27
N GLN A 105 9.90 2.41 -28.90
CA GLN A 105 11.19 2.86 -28.40
C GLN A 105 11.24 4.38 -28.23
N ASP A 106 10.85 5.12 -29.26
CA ASP A 106 10.89 6.60 -29.25
C ASP A 106 9.95 7.16 -28.17
N ALA A 107 8.74 6.60 -28.05
CA ALA A 107 7.78 7.00 -27.03
C ALA A 107 8.29 6.67 -25.62
N PHE A 108 8.86 5.47 -25.42
CA PHE A 108 9.44 5.05 -24.15
C PHE A 108 10.59 5.98 -23.72
N ASN A 109 11.55 6.22 -24.62
CA ASN A 109 12.72 7.06 -24.35
C ASN A 109 12.34 8.54 -24.14
N ALA A 110 11.22 8.98 -24.73
CA ALA A 110 10.62 10.29 -24.46
C ALA A 110 9.78 10.33 -23.17
N LYS A 111 9.75 9.22 -22.37
CA LYS A 111 8.94 9.04 -21.15
C LYS A 111 7.42 9.19 -21.39
N LYS A 112 6.98 9.00 -22.64
CA LYS A 112 5.58 8.96 -23.03
C LYS A 112 5.04 7.53 -22.97
N TYR A 113 5.10 6.96 -21.76
CA TYR A 113 4.84 5.53 -21.52
C TYR A 113 3.47 5.08 -22.03
N LYS A 114 2.44 5.90 -21.84
CA LYS A 114 1.10 5.63 -22.34
C LYS A 114 1.06 5.49 -23.88
N GLU A 115 1.84 6.30 -24.59
CA GLU A 115 1.93 6.24 -26.05
C GLU A 115 2.75 5.02 -26.52
N ALA A 116 3.66 4.50 -25.68
CA ALA A 116 4.49 3.33 -25.99
C ALA A 116 3.72 2.01 -25.88
N ILE A 117 2.64 1.94 -25.06
CA ILE A 117 1.92 0.70 -24.73
C ILE A 117 1.38 0.02 -26.00
N ILE A 118 0.61 0.72 -26.83
CA ILE A 118 -0.02 0.13 -28.01
C ILE A 118 1.01 -0.35 -29.02
N PRO A 119 2.05 0.42 -29.38
CA PRO A 119 3.12 -0.07 -30.24
C PRO A 119 3.83 -1.31 -29.69
N PHE A 120 4.14 -1.36 -28.38
CA PHE A 120 4.70 -2.58 -27.77
C PHE A 120 3.77 -3.79 -27.87
N GLU A 121 2.46 -3.61 -27.61
CA GLU A 121 1.48 -4.69 -27.78
C GLU A 121 1.44 -5.26 -29.21
N LEU A 122 1.54 -4.39 -30.21
CA LEU A 122 1.56 -4.80 -31.62
C LEU A 122 2.79 -5.66 -31.91
N VAL A 123 3.96 -5.20 -31.46
CA VAL A 123 5.22 -5.94 -31.66
C VAL A 123 5.19 -7.30 -30.97
N LEU A 124 4.70 -7.36 -29.71
CA LEU A 124 4.64 -8.60 -28.94
C LEU A 124 3.67 -9.64 -29.49
N LYS A 125 2.64 -9.23 -30.25
CA LYS A 125 1.76 -10.17 -30.96
C LYS A 125 2.46 -10.90 -32.11
N GLU A 126 3.46 -10.27 -32.70
CA GLU A 126 4.19 -10.84 -33.83
C GLU A 126 5.51 -11.50 -33.40
N ASN A 127 6.12 -11.02 -32.33
CA ASN A 127 7.40 -11.47 -31.84
C ASN A 127 7.47 -11.45 -30.31
N GLU A 128 7.46 -12.59 -29.68
CA GLU A 128 7.63 -12.74 -28.23
C GLU A 128 9.10 -12.52 -27.85
N SER A 129 9.48 -11.27 -27.59
CA SER A 129 10.81 -10.90 -27.09
C SER A 129 10.74 -10.56 -25.60
N PRO A 130 11.46 -11.29 -24.73
CA PRO A 130 11.51 -10.97 -23.31
C PRO A 130 12.01 -9.56 -23.00
N GLU A 131 12.90 -9.02 -23.83
CA GLU A 131 13.37 -7.64 -23.72
C GLU A 131 12.23 -6.65 -23.97
N ILE A 132 11.51 -6.81 -25.07
CA ILE A 132 10.37 -5.94 -25.42
C ILE A 132 9.27 -6.08 -24.39
N GLN A 133 9.01 -7.30 -23.89
CA GLN A 133 8.06 -7.58 -22.83
C GLN A 133 8.41 -6.83 -21.53
N LEU A 134 9.69 -6.74 -21.18
CA LEU A 134 10.14 -5.97 -20.01
C LEU A 134 9.82 -4.47 -20.18
N PHE A 135 10.19 -3.86 -21.31
CA PHE A 135 9.92 -2.44 -21.56
C PHE A 135 8.43 -2.13 -21.68
N TYR A 136 7.64 -3.06 -22.22
CA TYR A 136 6.18 -2.97 -22.21
C TYR A 136 5.63 -2.98 -20.78
N ALA A 137 6.12 -3.89 -19.94
CA ALA A 137 5.70 -3.98 -18.53
C ALA A 137 6.08 -2.71 -17.74
N ILE A 138 7.27 -2.14 -18.00
CA ILE A 138 7.68 -0.86 -17.41
C ILE A 138 6.75 0.26 -17.86
N SER A 139 6.38 0.31 -19.16
CA SER A 139 5.45 1.32 -19.68
C SER A 139 4.07 1.23 -19.03
N LEU A 140 3.57 0.01 -18.80
CA LEU A 140 2.32 -0.23 -18.07
C LEU A 140 2.41 0.20 -16.61
N LEU A 141 3.53 -0.08 -15.95
CA LEU A 141 3.79 0.31 -14.57
C LEU A 141 3.81 1.84 -14.42
N GLU A 142 4.44 2.53 -15.36
CA GLU A 142 4.51 3.99 -15.38
C GLU A 142 3.15 4.63 -15.63
N ASP A 143 2.32 4.03 -16.49
CA ASP A 143 0.94 4.46 -16.72
C ASP A 143 -0.05 3.98 -15.63
N ASN A 144 0.46 3.41 -14.51
CA ASN A 144 -0.32 2.88 -13.38
C ASN A 144 -1.27 1.72 -13.73
N GLN A 145 -1.01 0.99 -14.82
CA GLN A 145 -1.73 -0.22 -15.20
C GLN A 145 -1.13 -1.45 -14.46
N PHE A 146 -1.12 -1.41 -13.13
CA PHE A 146 -0.39 -2.35 -12.26
C PHE A 146 -0.71 -3.81 -12.54
N GLN A 147 -1.99 -4.19 -12.68
CA GLN A 147 -2.38 -5.58 -12.89
C GLN A 147 -1.80 -6.15 -14.20
N LYS A 148 -1.84 -5.35 -15.28
CA LYS A 148 -1.27 -5.78 -16.56
C LYS A 148 0.25 -5.85 -16.49
N ALA A 149 0.90 -4.86 -15.87
CA ALA A 149 2.34 -4.86 -15.68
C ALA A 149 2.80 -6.09 -14.89
N GLU A 150 2.14 -6.39 -13.77
CA GLU A 150 2.47 -7.54 -12.92
C GLU A 150 2.30 -8.88 -13.63
N ILE A 151 1.30 -9.04 -14.51
CA ILE A 151 1.14 -10.24 -15.34
C ILE A 151 2.37 -10.41 -16.24
N GLN A 152 2.76 -9.38 -16.98
CA GLN A 152 3.91 -9.45 -17.90
C GLN A 152 5.23 -9.72 -17.14
N LEU A 153 5.42 -9.08 -15.99
CA LEU A 153 6.59 -9.29 -15.16
C LEU A 153 6.62 -10.68 -14.52
N MET A 154 5.46 -11.23 -14.15
CA MET A 154 5.36 -12.58 -13.61
C MET A 154 5.72 -13.61 -14.65
N ASP A 155 5.28 -13.45 -15.90
CA ASP A 155 5.64 -14.34 -17.01
C ASP A 155 7.16 -14.31 -17.24
N LEU A 156 7.79 -13.14 -17.23
CA LEU A 156 9.25 -13.00 -17.32
C LEU A 156 9.98 -13.64 -16.14
N LYS A 157 9.45 -13.50 -14.92
CA LYS A 157 10.01 -14.10 -13.71
C LYS A 157 9.99 -15.63 -13.76
N LEU A 158 8.92 -16.21 -14.29
CA LEU A 158 8.74 -17.67 -14.39
C LEU A 158 9.49 -18.25 -15.57
N GLY A 159 9.79 -17.46 -16.58
CA GLY A 159 10.53 -17.88 -17.77
C GLY A 159 12.03 -18.07 -17.53
N ASN A 160 12.73 -18.54 -18.58
CA ASN A 160 14.19 -18.74 -18.59
C ASN A 160 14.93 -17.56 -19.25
N SER A 161 14.41 -16.35 -19.09
CA SER A 161 14.97 -15.14 -19.66
C SER A 161 16.09 -14.58 -18.79
N VAL A 162 17.08 -13.93 -19.41
CA VAL A 162 18.09 -13.11 -18.71
C VAL A 162 17.47 -11.94 -17.96
N PHE A 163 16.25 -11.53 -18.31
CA PHE A 163 15.50 -10.47 -17.67
C PHE A 163 14.72 -10.90 -16.41
N LYS A 164 14.82 -12.17 -16.00
CA LYS A 164 14.14 -12.70 -14.82
C LYS A 164 14.35 -11.87 -13.56
N ASN A 165 15.58 -11.50 -13.25
CA ASN A 165 15.91 -10.72 -12.06
C ASN A 165 15.42 -9.27 -12.18
N LYS A 166 15.52 -8.66 -13.37
CA LYS A 166 14.94 -7.34 -13.64
C LYS A 166 13.40 -7.37 -13.48
N ALA A 167 12.75 -8.45 -13.89
CA ALA A 167 11.30 -8.63 -13.67
C ALA A 167 10.93 -8.70 -12.18
N ILE A 168 11.71 -9.40 -11.35
CA ILE A 168 11.52 -9.42 -9.89
C ILE A 168 11.66 -8.02 -9.31
N TRP A 169 12.66 -7.26 -9.74
CA TRP A 169 12.87 -5.87 -9.33
C TRP A 169 11.65 -4.99 -9.65
N TYR A 170 11.16 -5.00 -10.90
CA TYR A 170 10.00 -4.21 -11.30
C TYR A 170 8.68 -4.68 -10.68
N LEU A 171 8.54 -5.98 -10.33
CA LEU A 171 7.43 -6.47 -9.51
C LEU A 171 7.45 -5.83 -8.11
N ALA A 172 8.63 -5.75 -7.49
CA ALA A 172 8.78 -5.07 -6.20
C ALA A 172 8.48 -3.57 -6.32
N LEU A 173 8.98 -2.90 -7.36
CA LEU A 173 8.68 -1.49 -7.63
C LEU A 173 7.19 -1.25 -7.92
N SER A 174 6.48 -2.20 -8.55
CA SER A 174 5.03 -2.12 -8.71
C SER A 174 4.34 -2.07 -7.35
N LYS A 175 4.75 -2.93 -6.41
CA LYS A 175 4.21 -2.92 -5.04
C LYS A 175 4.58 -1.66 -4.27
N LEU A 176 5.79 -1.17 -4.46
CA LEU A 176 6.24 0.09 -3.86
C LEU A 176 5.38 1.28 -4.32
N LYS A 177 5.14 1.40 -5.65
CA LYS A 177 4.30 2.46 -6.24
C LYS A 177 2.86 2.41 -5.73
N GLN A 178 2.34 1.20 -5.45
CA GLN A 178 1.04 0.97 -4.83
C GLN A 178 1.04 1.17 -3.30
N LYS A 179 2.19 1.48 -2.69
CA LYS A 179 2.39 1.60 -1.23
C LYS A 179 2.16 0.29 -0.47
N GLU A 180 2.26 -0.83 -1.16
CA GLU A 180 2.19 -2.18 -0.58
C GLU A 180 3.58 -2.60 -0.07
N TYR A 181 4.12 -1.89 0.91
CA TYR A 181 5.51 -2.06 1.38
C TYR A 181 5.83 -3.48 1.83
N LYS A 182 4.88 -4.17 2.46
CA LYS A 182 5.07 -5.55 2.90
C LYS A 182 5.28 -6.49 1.70
N SER A 183 4.40 -6.40 0.70
CA SER A 183 4.50 -7.21 -0.53
C SER A 183 5.79 -6.89 -1.30
N CYS A 184 6.19 -5.60 -1.32
CA CYS A 184 7.46 -5.17 -1.91
C CYS A 184 8.65 -5.88 -1.22
N LYS A 185 8.75 -5.82 0.10
CA LYS A 185 9.82 -6.51 0.86
C LYS A 185 9.80 -8.03 0.69
N GLU A 186 8.63 -8.66 0.63
CA GLU A 186 8.51 -10.10 0.36
C GLU A 186 9.08 -10.49 -1.01
N ILE A 187 8.78 -9.68 -2.04
CA ILE A 187 9.32 -9.90 -3.39
C ILE A 187 10.84 -9.68 -3.41
N LEU A 188 11.33 -8.60 -2.81
CA LEU A 188 12.77 -8.30 -2.74
C LEU A 188 13.56 -9.38 -2.02
N ASN A 189 13.01 -9.98 -0.96
CA ASN A 189 13.64 -11.10 -0.26
C ASN A 189 13.78 -12.35 -1.13
N SER A 190 13.05 -12.45 -2.24
CA SER A 190 13.20 -13.53 -3.22
C SER A 190 14.27 -13.26 -4.28
N MET A 191 14.90 -12.07 -4.26
CA MET A 191 15.94 -11.68 -5.21
C MET A 191 17.21 -12.51 -5.01
N PRO A 192 17.78 -13.11 -6.06
CA PRO A 192 19.07 -13.77 -5.98
C PRO A 192 20.20 -12.78 -5.64
N LYS A 193 21.16 -13.22 -4.82
CA LYS A 193 22.27 -12.39 -4.34
C LYS A 193 23.28 -12.03 -5.43
N ASP A 194 23.27 -12.73 -6.55
CA ASP A 194 24.10 -12.51 -7.72
C ASP A 194 23.47 -11.52 -8.72
N TYR A 195 22.36 -10.90 -8.33
CA TYR A 195 21.77 -9.82 -9.13
C TYR A 195 22.73 -8.62 -9.18
N GLU A 196 22.92 -8.06 -10.37
CA GLU A 196 23.90 -7.01 -10.65
C GLU A 196 23.69 -5.77 -9.76
N ASP A 197 22.43 -5.39 -9.49
CA ASP A 197 22.06 -4.24 -8.65
C ASP A 197 21.62 -4.66 -7.22
N TYR A 198 22.19 -5.72 -6.66
CA TYR A 198 21.77 -6.24 -5.36
C TYR A 198 21.97 -5.24 -4.21
N GLU A 199 22.88 -4.29 -4.33
CA GLU A 199 23.05 -3.20 -3.36
C GLU A 199 21.80 -2.35 -3.23
N ARG A 200 21.16 -1.98 -4.36
CA ARG A 200 19.89 -1.23 -4.39
C ARG A 200 18.73 -2.03 -3.78
N VAL A 201 18.75 -3.37 -3.94
CA VAL A 201 17.78 -4.25 -3.27
C VAL A 201 17.94 -4.15 -1.76
N GLN A 202 19.18 -4.15 -1.26
CA GLN A 202 19.46 -4.03 0.18
C GLN A 202 19.11 -2.65 0.73
N GLU A 203 19.36 -1.59 -0.01
CA GLU A 203 18.95 -0.24 0.35
C GLU A 203 17.43 -0.19 0.58
N LEU A 204 16.64 -0.62 -0.41
CA LEU A 204 15.18 -0.60 -0.33
C LEU A 204 14.60 -1.54 0.74
N LEU A 205 15.29 -2.63 1.08
CA LEU A 205 14.89 -3.54 2.17
C LEU A 205 15.09 -2.90 3.55
N ASN A 206 16.08 -2.01 3.70
CA ASN A 206 16.44 -1.39 4.96
C ASN A 206 15.62 -0.12 5.28
N GLU A 207 14.88 0.40 4.32
CA GLU A 207 13.91 1.49 4.51
C GLU A 207 12.55 0.98 5.00
#